data_ff477bbe40b83a9009501a848fa3552f
#
_entry.id   ff477bbe40b83a9009501a848fa3552f
#
_cell.length_a   1.000
_cell.length_b   1.000
_cell.length_c   1.000
_cell.angle_alpha   90.00
_cell.angle_beta   90.00
_cell.angle_gamma   90.00
#
_symmetry.space_group_name_H-M   'P 1'
#
loop_
_entity.id
_entity.type
_entity.pdbx_description
1 polymer ?
#
loop_
_entity_poly.entity_id
_entity_poly.type
_entity_poly.pdbx_seq_one_letter_code
_entity_poly.pdbx_strand_id
1 'polypeptide(L)'
;MPHQKGEQERSDLFRKNKNGDLQARDELFSLNLPLVHAMVKRVSRGRDDDDDLFQEGCLGLLKALQNFDPDRGTRFSTYAVPFIMGEIRSYLRKSGYLTKISR
;
A
#
# COMPACT_ATOMS: atom_id res chain seq x y z
N MET A 1 26.18 -0.95 -1.70
CA MET A 1 25.08 -0.28 -0.97
C MET A 1 23.81 -0.33 -1.77
N PRO A 2 22.75 -0.73 -1.13
CA PRO A 2 21.47 -0.63 -1.83
C PRO A 2 21.20 0.83 -2.13
N HIS A 3 20.87 1.09 -3.36
CA HIS A 3 20.56 2.44 -3.76
C HIS A 3 19.15 2.80 -3.34
N GLN A 4 19.00 3.91 -2.64
CA GLN A 4 17.69 4.42 -2.30
C GLN A 4 17.45 5.72 -3.06
N LYS A 5 16.23 5.86 -3.59
CA LYS A 5 15.85 7.08 -4.26
C LYS A 5 15.86 8.26 -3.28
N GLY A 6 16.48 9.36 -3.66
CA GLY A 6 16.42 10.58 -2.89
C GLY A 6 15.04 11.21 -2.94
N GLU A 7 14.83 12.19 -2.08
CA GLU A 7 13.55 12.89 -2.01
C GLU A 7 13.14 13.51 -3.34
N GLN A 8 14.12 14.13 -4.03
CA GLN A 8 13.83 14.78 -5.30
C GLN A 8 13.40 13.76 -6.34
N GLU A 9 14.08 12.63 -6.40
CA GLU A 9 13.75 11.59 -7.35
C GLU A 9 12.36 11.02 -7.08
N ARG A 10 12.02 10.81 -5.81
CA ARG A 10 10.68 10.33 -5.45
C ARG A 10 9.60 11.34 -5.77
N SER A 11 9.89 12.61 -5.53
CA SER A 11 8.96 13.68 -5.85
C SER A 11 8.65 13.69 -7.33
N ASP A 12 9.68 13.53 -8.17
CA ASP A 12 9.51 13.48 -9.62
C ASP A 12 8.66 12.27 -10.03
N LEU A 13 8.88 11.12 -9.40
CA LEU A 13 8.10 9.92 -9.70
C LEU A 13 6.62 10.13 -9.35
N PHE A 14 6.34 10.75 -8.22
CA PHE A 14 4.95 11.02 -7.84
C PHE A 14 4.28 11.96 -8.82
N ARG A 15 5.01 12.95 -9.31
CA ARG A 15 4.45 13.87 -10.29
C ARG A 15 4.16 13.17 -11.61
N LYS A 16 5.09 12.33 -12.06
CA LYS A 16 4.88 11.52 -13.26
C LYS A 16 3.71 10.58 -13.11
N ASN A 17 3.62 9.93 -11.95
CA ASN A 17 2.52 9.04 -11.65
C ASN A 17 1.17 9.77 -11.73
N LYS A 18 1.10 10.96 -11.15
CA LYS A 18 -0.13 11.75 -11.19
C LYS A 18 -0.52 12.05 -12.62
N ASN A 19 0.46 12.25 -13.50
CA ASN A 19 0.22 12.56 -14.89
C ASN A 19 0.00 11.33 -15.77
N GLY A 20 -0.10 10.15 -15.17
CA GLY A 20 -0.46 8.94 -15.91
C GLY A 20 0.71 8.09 -16.38
N ASP A 21 1.93 8.38 -15.90
CA ASP A 21 3.11 7.60 -16.29
C ASP A 21 3.09 6.27 -15.54
N LEU A 22 2.81 5.18 -16.28
CA LEU A 22 2.67 3.86 -15.68
C LEU A 22 4.00 3.27 -15.22
N GLN A 23 5.10 3.64 -15.87
CA GLN A 23 6.42 3.19 -15.42
C GLN A 23 6.76 3.79 -14.07
N ALA A 24 6.45 5.09 -13.89
CA ALA A 24 6.65 5.73 -12.60
C ALA A 24 5.79 5.07 -11.53
N ARG A 25 4.55 4.71 -11.87
CA ARG A 25 3.66 4.02 -10.93
C ARG A 25 4.22 2.67 -10.51
N ASP A 26 4.73 1.90 -11.48
CA ASP A 26 5.33 0.60 -11.17
C ASP A 26 6.54 0.74 -10.26
N GLU A 27 7.36 1.75 -10.50
CA GLU A 27 8.53 1.97 -9.66
C GLU A 27 8.12 2.37 -8.24
N LEU A 28 7.15 3.26 -8.13
CA LEU A 28 6.64 3.66 -6.82
C LEU A 28 5.98 2.50 -6.09
N PHE A 29 5.29 1.64 -6.83
CA PHE A 29 4.68 0.45 -6.26
C PHE A 29 5.76 -0.41 -5.61
N SER A 30 6.83 -0.72 -6.35
CA SER A 30 7.93 -1.53 -5.82
C SER A 30 8.60 -0.87 -4.61
N LEU A 31 8.82 0.44 -4.67
CA LEU A 31 9.46 1.16 -3.57
C LEU A 31 8.63 1.14 -2.29
N ASN A 32 7.34 0.95 -2.41
CA ASN A 32 6.43 1.01 -1.26
C ASN A 32 5.92 -0.36 -0.80
N LEU A 33 6.42 -1.45 -1.38
CA LEU A 33 6.06 -2.78 -0.90
C LEU A 33 6.40 -3.01 0.56
N PRO A 34 7.53 -2.49 1.09
CA PRO A 34 7.78 -2.65 2.53
C PRO A 34 6.66 -2.10 3.41
N LEU A 35 5.97 -1.07 2.96
CA LEU A 35 4.84 -0.53 3.71
C LEU A 35 3.70 -1.55 3.79
N VAL A 36 3.43 -2.25 2.67
CA VAL A 36 2.41 -3.29 2.66
C VAL A 36 2.79 -4.43 3.62
N HIS A 37 4.05 -4.86 3.57
CA HIS A 37 4.54 -5.91 4.47
C HIS A 37 4.36 -5.51 5.94
N ALA A 38 4.67 -4.25 6.28
CA ALA A 38 4.52 -3.78 7.64
C ALA A 38 3.05 -3.82 8.10
N MET A 39 2.14 -3.46 7.20
CA MET A 39 0.71 -3.47 7.55
C MET A 39 0.20 -4.90 7.71
N VAL A 40 0.64 -5.80 6.84
CA VAL A 40 0.25 -7.21 6.95
C VAL A 40 0.72 -7.79 8.29
N LYS A 41 1.95 -7.51 8.68
CA LYS A 41 2.48 -8.00 9.95
C LYS A 41 1.66 -7.55 11.15
N ARG A 42 1.13 -6.35 11.09
CA ARG A 42 0.29 -5.83 12.17
C ARG A 42 -0.99 -6.62 12.34
N VAL A 43 -1.51 -7.15 11.24
CA VAL A 43 -2.82 -7.79 11.23
C VAL A 43 -2.72 -9.30 11.37
N SER A 44 -1.71 -9.91 10.75
CA SER A 44 -1.68 -11.37 10.59
C SER A 44 -1.42 -12.10 11.91
N ARG A 45 -0.54 -11.59 12.72
CA ARG A 45 -0.21 -12.19 14.02
C ARG A 45 0.04 -13.71 13.93
N GLY A 46 0.75 -14.11 12.87
CA GLY A 46 1.11 -15.51 12.71
C GLY A 46 0.07 -16.39 12.05
N ARG A 47 -0.95 -15.81 11.44
CA ARG A 47 -1.92 -16.60 10.67
C ARG A 47 -1.31 -17.09 9.38
N ASP A 48 -1.95 -18.08 8.78
CA ASP A 48 -1.45 -18.74 7.59
C ASP A 48 -1.80 -18.04 6.28
N ASP A 49 -2.56 -16.96 6.35
CA ASP A 49 -3.04 -16.27 5.15
C ASP A 49 -2.26 -14.99 4.83
N ASP A 50 -1.00 -14.91 5.26
CA ASP A 50 -0.18 -13.72 5.02
C ASP A 50 -0.06 -13.38 3.54
N ASP A 51 0.05 -14.40 2.68
CA ASP A 51 0.16 -14.14 1.24
C ASP A 51 -1.10 -13.50 0.68
N ASP A 52 -2.26 -13.96 1.13
CA ASP A 52 -3.53 -13.38 0.71
C ASP A 52 -3.67 -11.95 1.21
N LEU A 53 -3.29 -11.72 2.46
CA LEU A 53 -3.33 -10.36 3.02
C LEU A 53 -2.39 -9.43 2.29
N PHE A 54 -1.21 -9.93 1.92
CA PHE A 54 -0.27 -9.13 1.17
C PHE A 54 -0.84 -8.72 -0.19
N GLN A 55 -1.45 -9.66 -0.90
CA GLN A 55 -2.05 -9.35 -2.19
C GLN A 55 -3.15 -8.29 -2.06
N GLU A 56 -3.98 -8.42 -1.03
CA GLU A 56 -5.03 -7.42 -0.79
C GLU A 56 -4.44 -6.07 -0.44
N GLY A 57 -3.40 -6.06 0.38
CA GLY A 57 -2.70 -4.83 0.71
C GLY A 57 -2.11 -4.16 -0.52
N CYS A 58 -1.60 -4.96 -1.46
CA CYS A 58 -1.07 -4.42 -2.71
C CYS A 58 -2.14 -3.73 -3.55
N LEU A 59 -3.37 -4.26 -3.54
CA LEU A 59 -4.48 -3.57 -4.19
C LEU A 59 -4.72 -2.20 -3.56
N GLY A 60 -4.66 -2.14 -2.24
CA GLY A 60 -4.80 -0.86 -1.55
C GLY A 60 -3.70 0.12 -1.92
N LEU A 61 -2.46 -0.38 -1.99
CA LEU A 61 -1.34 0.45 -2.41
C LEU A 61 -1.55 1.00 -3.82
N LEU A 62 -2.01 0.16 -4.73
CA LEU A 62 -2.27 0.59 -6.09
C LEU A 62 -3.35 1.67 -6.13
N LYS A 63 -4.43 1.49 -5.39
CA LYS A 63 -5.49 2.48 -5.32
C LYS A 63 -4.96 3.82 -4.78
N ALA A 64 -4.11 3.75 -3.77
CA ALA A 64 -3.51 4.98 -3.23
C ALA A 64 -2.66 5.68 -4.28
N LEU A 65 -1.85 4.93 -5.03
CA LEU A 65 -1.02 5.53 -6.08
C LEU A 65 -1.86 6.16 -7.18
N GLN A 66 -2.98 5.55 -7.52
CA GLN A 66 -3.86 6.08 -8.55
C GLN A 66 -4.53 7.40 -8.16
N ASN A 67 -4.66 7.63 -6.87
CA ASN A 67 -5.42 8.79 -6.38
C ASN A 67 -4.57 9.84 -5.67
N PHE A 68 -3.30 9.56 -5.46
CA PHE A 68 -2.45 10.46 -4.67
C PHE A 68 -2.13 11.75 -5.42
N ASP A 69 -2.29 12.87 -4.72
CA ASP A 69 -1.90 14.18 -5.22
C ASP A 69 -0.70 14.67 -4.41
N PRO A 70 0.50 14.70 -5.01
CA PRO A 70 1.70 15.11 -4.27
C PRO A 70 1.68 16.57 -3.84
N ASP A 71 0.80 17.38 -4.42
CA ASP A 71 0.75 18.82 -4.10
C ASP A 71 -0.10 19.12 -2.86
N ARG A 72 -0.69 18.09 -2.23
CA ARG A 72 -1.56 18.30 -1.08
C ARG A 72 -0.81 18.37 0.25
N GLY A 73 0.49 18.17 0.24
CA GLY A 73 1.28 18.29 1.46
C GLY A 73 1.27 17.10 2.39
N THR A 74 0.53 16.05 2.06
CA THR A 74 0.50 14.83 2.86
C THR A 74 1.57 13.87 2.35
N ARG A 75 2.28 13.23 3.26
CA ARG A 75 3.24 12.19 2.86
C ARG A 75 2.49 11.00 2.30
N PHE A 76 3.08 10.39 1.25
CA PHE A 76 2.41 9.26 0.62
C PHE A 76 2.13 8.12 1.60
N SER A 77 3.11 7.79 2.45
CA SER A 77 2.91 6.68 3.40
C SER A 77 1.70 6.91 4.29
N THR A 78 1.53 8.14 4.77
CA THR A 78 0.37 8.48 5.59
C THR A 78 -0.93 8.33 4.80
N TYR A 79 -0.91 8.77 3.55
CA TYR A 79 -2.08 8.69 2.69
C TYR A 79 -2.44 7.25 2.35
N ALA A 80 -1.42 6.41 2.12
CA ALA A 80 -1.64 5.05 1.61
C ALA A 80 -2.15 4.08 2.67
N VAL A 81 -1.81 4.28 3.94
CA VAL A 81 -2.16 3.32 4.99
C VAL A 81 -3.66 3.01 5.04
N PRO A 82 -4.58 3.99 5.01
CA PRO A 82 -6.00 3.65 5.02
C PRO A 82 -6.44 2.82 3.82
N PHE A 83 -5.84 3.06 2.65
CA PHE A 83 -6.17 2.26 1.46
C PHE A 83 -5.73 0.81 1.64
N ILE A 84 -4.50 0.62 2.13
CA ILE A 84 -3.95 -0.72 2.34
C ILE A 84 -4.77 -1.46 3.39
N MET A 85 -4.99 -0.82 4.53
CA MET A 85 -5.75 -1.44 5.61
C MET A 85 -7.20 -1.69 5.22
N GLY A 86 -7.78 -0.79 4.42
CA GLY A 86 -9.14 -0.97 3.96
C GLY A 86 -9.33 -2.23 3.14
N GLU A 87 -8.39 -2.51 2.23
CA GLU A 87 -8.46 -3.74 1.43
C GLU A 87 -8.25 -4.97 2.30
N ILE A 88 -7.28 -4.92 3.21
CA ILE A 88 -7.02 -6.06 4.10
C ILE A 88 -8.26 -6.36 4.95
N ARG A 89 -8.85 -5.34 5.56
CA ARG A 89 -10.03 -5.53 6.39
C ARG A 89 -11.23 -6.04 5.60
N SER A 90 -11.38 -5.54 4.38
CA SER A 90 -12.45 -6.00 3.51
C SER A 90 -12.31 -7.50 3.22
N TYR A 91 -11.08 -7.93 2.92
CA TYR A 91 -10.81 -9.34 2.69
C TYR A 91 -11.15 -10.17 3.94
N LEU A 92 -10.73 -9.71 5.10
CA LEU A 92 -10.99 -10.44 6.34
C LEU A 92 -12.49 -10.59 6.62
N ARG A 93 -13.26 -9.54 6.34
CA ARG A 93 -14.71 -9.61 6.51
C ARG A 93 -15.33 -10.62 5.55
N LYS A 94 -14.90 -10.59 4.30
CA LYS A 94 -15.42 -11.49 3.27
C LYS A 94 -15.07 -12.94 3.55
N SER A 95 -13.90 -13.17 4.15
CA SER A 95 -13.48 -14.52 4.50
C SER A 95 -14.17 -15.05 5.76
N GLY A 96 -14.95 -14.22 6.45
CA GLY A 96 -15.62 -14.59 7.66
C GLY A 96 -14.76 -14.55 8.91
N TYR A 97 -13.50 -14.18 8.78
CA TYR A 97 -12.57 -14.20 9.91
C TYR A 97 -13.01 -13.27 11.03
N LEU A 98 -13.35 -12.02 10.69
CA LEU A 98 -13.78 -11.06 11.70
C LEU A 98 -15.10 -11.45 12.32
N THR A 99 -15.98 -12.03 11.53
CA THR A 99 -17.27 -12.50 12.04
C THR A 99 -17.07 -13.57 13.12
N LYS A 100 -16.14 -14.49 12.86
CA LYS A 100 -15.84 -15.55 13.83
C LYS A 100 -15.26 -14.97 15.11
N ILE A 101 -14.39 -13.99 14.99
CA ILE A 101 -13.77 -13.38 16.15
C ILE A 101 -14.75 -12.58 16.98
N SER A 102 -15.70 -11.93 16.31
CA SER A 102 -16.67 -11.06 17.01
C SER A 102 -17.66 -11.85 17.86
N ARG A 103 -17.65 -13.11 17.73
CA ARG A 103 -18.53 -13.93 18.56
C ARG A 103 -17.85 -14.26 19.86
#